data_035efdc184225e15b75adfd10ef2a7a7
#
_entry.id   035efdc184225e15b75adfd10ef2a7a7
#
_cell.length_a   1.000
_cell.length_b   1.000
_cell.length_c   1.000
_cell.angle_alpha   90.00
_cell.angle_beta   90.00
_cell.angle_gamma   90.00
#
_symmetry.space_group_name_H-M   'P 1'
#
loop_
_entity.id
_entity.type
_entity.pdbx_description
1 polymer ?
#
loop_
_entity_poly.entity_id
_entity_poly.type
_entity_poly.pdbx_seq_one_letter_code
_entity_poly.pdbx_strand_id
1 'polypeptide(L)'
;DYLPWASGDGMEHRNSTIITSSRSLATSETALLGTASHEFFHSWNVERIRPKSLQPFDFTRANMSGELWFAEGFTSYYGPLFLRRAAVTSLSEYARGLSGNIDAVVNDPGRRFASPVEMSQQAQFVDAAASIDPTNENNTFISYYTWGAGIGLALDLTLRQRFNRTLDDYMQGLWAEHGRPEK
;
A
#
# COMPACT_ATOMS: atom_id res chain seq x y z
N ASP A 1 13.97 5.47 11.73
CA ASP A 1 15.32 4.85 11.79
C ASP A 1 15.66 4.25 10.42
N TYR A 2 16.92 4.32 10.06
CA TYR A 2 17.45 3.78 8.81
C TYR A 2 18.53 2.75 9.10
N LEU A 3 18.37 1.54 8.58
CA LEU A 3 19.28 0.41 8.79
C LEU A 3 19.94 0.01 7.46
N PRO A 4 21.19 0.44 7.20
CA PRO A 4 21.81 0.33 5.87
C PRO A 4 22.33 -1.07 5.52
N TRP A 5 22.25 -2.03 6.42
CA TRP A 5 22.75 -3.42 6.22
C TRP A 5 21.64 -4.45 6.03
N ALA A 6 20.39 -4.04 6.16
CA ALA A 6 19.26 -4.94 5.98
C ALA A 6 18.72 -4.90 4.55
N SER A 7 17.95 -5.90 4.16
CA SER A 7 17.19 -5.87 2.90
C SER A 7 16.22 -4.68 2.89
N GLY A 8 15.87 -4.19 1.70
CA GLY A 8 14.96 -3.06 1.55
C GLY A 8 13.56 -3.41 2.05
N ASP A 9 13.09 -2.69 3.07
CA ASP A 9 11.79 -2.86 3.68
C ASP A 9 11.41 -1.59 4.46
N GLY A 10 10.14 -1.41 4.75
CA GLY A 10 9.59 -0.41 5.65
C GLY A 10 8.64 -1.07 6.63
N MET A 11 8.54 -0.50 7.82
CA MET A 11 7.57 -0.92 8.82
C MET A 11 7.07 0.29 9.57
N GLU A 12 5.78 0.49 9.46
CA GLU A 12 5.06 1.54 10.12
C GLU A 12 4.88 1.26 11.61
N HIS A 13 4.85 2.31 12.37
CA HIS A 13 4.44 2.35 13.76
C HIS A 13 3.60 3.61 13.98
N ARG A 14 2.83 3.64 15.04
CA ARG A 14 1.90 4.74 15.32
C ARG A 14 2.50 6.14 15.21
N ASN A 15 3.74 6.33 15.62
CA ASN A 15 4.44 7.63 15.65
C ASN A 15 5.89 7.54 15.16
N SER A 16 6.28 6.47 14.52
CA SER A 16 7.62 6.26 13.99
C SER A 16 7.57 5.27 12.83
N THR A 17 8.65 5.14 12.10
CA THR A 17 8.84 4.06 11.14
C THR A 17 10.28 3.57 11.17
N ILE A 18 10.49 2.31 10.80
CA ILE A 18 11.80 1.74 10.54
C ILE A 18 11.89 1.51 9.04
N ILE A 19 12.97 2.01 8.44
CA ILE A 19 13.27 1.79 7.02
C ILE A 19 14.61 1.07 6.95
N THR A 20 14.63 -0.02 6.22
CA THR A 20 15.84 -0.80 5.96
C THR A 20 16.21 -0.75 4.49
N SER A 21 17.49 -0.73 4.17
CA SER A 21 17.95 -0.77 2.79
C SER A 21 19.40 -1.19 2.71
N SER A 22 19.73 -2.08 1.79
CA SER A 22 21.11 -2.37 1.40
C SER A 22 21.71 -1.34 0.45
N ARG A 23 20.93 -0.34 0.02
CA ARG A 23 21.37 0.70 -0.91
C ARG A 23 21.84 1.93 -0.15
N SER A 24 22.86 2.58 -0.67
CA SER A 24 23.32 3.87 -0.13
C SER A 24 22.27 4.96 -0.32
N LEU A 25 22.08 5.79 0.69
CA LEU A 25 21.23 6.98 0.60
C LEU A 25 21.66 7.89 -0.55
N ALA A 26 22.96 8.07 -0.75
CA ALA A 26 23.51 8.92 -1.80
C ALA A 26 23.15 8.48 -3.23
N THR A 27 22.87 7.20 -3.45
CA THR A 27 22.56 6.65 -4.78
C THR A 27 21.12 6.23 -4.95
N SER A 28 20.31 6.25 -3.89
CA SER A 28 18.95 5.72 -3.88
C SER A 28 17.96 6.59 -3.12
N GLU A 29 18.24 7.89 -3.05
CA GLU A 29 17.44 8.86 -2.30
C GLU A 29 15.96 8.80 -2.69
N THR A 30 15.65 8.88 -3.98
CA THR A 30 14.24 8.85 -4.45
C THR A 30 13.52 7.55 -4.09
N ALA A 31 14.20 6.40 -4.16
CA ALA A 31 13.61 5.12 -3.78
C ALA A 31 13.34 5.07 -2.27
N LEU A 32 14.28 5.54 -1.46
CA LEU A 32 14.12 5.62 0.00
C LEU A 32 13.03 6.63 0.41
N LEU A 33 12.93 7.74 -0.30
CA LEU A 33 11.81 8.68 -0.12
C LEU A 33 10.48 8.04 -0.51
N GLY A 34 10.46 7.13 -1.49
CA GLY A 34 9.27 6.34 -1.84
C GLY A 34 8.81 5.49 -0.67
N THR A 35 9.71 4.72 -0.07
CA THR A 35 9.42 3.94 1.14
C THR A 35 8.98 4.85 2.29
N ALA A 36 9.73 5.92 2.56
CA ALA A 36 9.38 6.86 3.63
C ALA A 36 7.99 7.49 3.43
N SER A 37 7.61 7.79 2.19
CA SER A 37 6.30 8.35 1.86
C SER A 37 5.17 7.34 2.07
N HIS A 38 5.40 6.06 1.75
CA HIS A 38 4.49 4.96 2.00
C HIS A 38 4.26 4.79 3.51
N GLU A 39 5.34 4.59 4.27
CA GLU A 39 5.28 4.40 5.72
C GLU A 39 4.67 5.61 6.45
N PHE A 40 4.93 6.82 5.95
CA PHE A 40 4.33 8.03 6.52
C PHE A 40 2.81 8.04 6.38
N PHE A 41 2.26 7.57 5.25
CA PHE A 41 0.81 7.50 5.07
C PHE A 41 0.15 6.49 6.01
N HIS A 42 0.84 5.43 6.38
CA HIS A 42 0.38 4.48 7.39
C HIS A 42 0.10 5.12 8.76
N SER A 43 0.64 6.31 9.05
CA SER A 43 0.24 7.06 10.25
C SER A 43 -1.27 7.30 10.35
N TRP A 44 -1.97 7.30 9.21
CA TRP A 44 -3.43 7.37 9.12
C TRP A 44 -4.04 6.02 8.73
N ASN A 45 -3.59 5.47 7.62
CA ASN A 45 -4.08 4.24 7.00
C ASN A 45 -3.04 3.13 7.22
N VAL A 46 -3.04 2.67 8.34
CA VAL A 46 -3.57 1.58 9.14
C VAL A 46 -3.42 1.86 10.65
N GLU A 47 -2.58 2.81 11.03
CA GLU A 47 -2.34 3.04 12.45
C GLU A 47 -3.52 3.71 13.18
N ARG A 48 -4.36 4.40 12.43
CA ARG A 48 -5.54 5.10 12.97
C ARG A 48 -6.85 4.75 12.27
N ILE A 49 -6.84 4.51 10.98
CA ILE A 49 -7.95 3.89 10.23
C ILE A 49 -7.61 2.40 10.11
N ARG A 50 -8.00 1.61 11.11
CA ARG A 50 -7.52 0.24 11.26
C ARG A 50 -8.60 -0.78 10.92
N PRO A 51 -8.30 -1.82 10.14
CA PRO A 51 -9.23 -2.93 9.92
C PRO A 51 -9.64 -3.57 11.24
N LYS A 52 -10.95 -3.79 11.41
CA LYS A 52 -11.48 -4.44 12.62
C LYS A 52 -10.91 -5.85 12.81
N SER A 53 -10.59 -6.54 11.73
CA SER A 53 -9.96 -7.87 11.74
C SER A 53 -8.57 -7.89 12.41
N LEU A 54 -7.90 -6.72 12.49
CA LEU A 54 -6.58 -6.54 13.12
C LEU A 54 -6.64 -5.89 14.51
N GLN A 55 -7.85 -5.77 15.10
CA GLN A 55 -8.03 -5.07 16.38
C GLN A 55 -8.97 -5.84 17.32
N PRO A 56 -8.52 -6.27 18.52
CA PRO A 56 -7.14 -6.22 18.99
C PRO A 56 -6.25 -7.22 18.23
N PHE A 57 -4.98 -6.87 18.06
CA PHE A 57 -4.03 -7.77 17.43
C PHE A 57 -3.67 -8.92 18.37
N ASP A 58 -3.79 -10.17 17.89
CA ASP A 58 -3.46 -11.37 18.65
C ASP A 58 -2.05 -11.86 18.30
N PHE A 59 -1.09 -11.59 19.16
CA PHE A 59 0.31 -11.99 18.97
C PHE A 59 0.58 -13.50 19.11
N THR A 60 -0.43 -14.32 19.42
CA THR A 60 -0.28 -15.76 19.59
C THR A 60 -0.55 -16.54 18.30
N ARG A 61 -1.09 -15.90 17.27
CA ARG A 61 -1.45 -16.53 16.00
C ARG A 61 -1.38 -15.55 14.83
N ALA A 62 -1.44 -16.08 13.61
CA ALA A 62 -1.61 -15.29 12.41
C ALA A 62 -2.96 -14.55 12.42
N ASN A 63 -2.94 -13.23 12.17
CA ASN A 63 -4.14 -12.41 12.08
C ASN A 63 -4.47 -12.21 10.59
N MET A 64 -5.48 -12.94 10.11
CA MET A 64 -5.93 -12.83 8.73
C MET A 64 -6.78 -11.57 8.55
N SER A 65 -6.49 -10.78 7.52
CA SER A 65 -7.28 -9.61 7.16
C SER A 65 -7.69 -9.65 5.69
N GLY A 66 -8.93 -9.34 5.41
CA GLY A 66 -9.45 -9.16 4.05
C GLY A 66 -9.28 -7.74 3.54
N GLU A 67 -8.73 -6.83 4.33
CA GLU A 67 -8.70 -5.39 4.05
C GLU A 67 -7.30 -4.85 3.71
N LEU A 68 -6.28 -5.72 3.53
CA LEU A 68 -4.94 -5.26 3.19
C LEU A 68 -4.86 -4.58 1.82
N TRP A 69 -5.73 -4.94 0.88
CA TRP A 69 -5.86 -4.20 -0.38
C TRP A 69 -6.20 -2.72 -0.16
N PHE A 70 -6.89 -2.40 0.92
CA PHE A 70 -7.16 -1.01 1.32
C PHE A 70 -5.99 -0.45 2.14
N ALA A 71 -5.55 -1.15 3.19
CA ALA A 71 -4.48 -0.70 4.07
C ALA A 71 -3.18 -0.45 3.31
N GLU A 72 -2.73 -1.43 2.54
CA GLU A 72 -1.49 -1.37 1.77
C GLU A 72 -1.67 -0.74 0.39
N GLY A 73 -2.76 -1.11 -0.28
CA GLY A 73 -2.98 -0.66 -1.65
C GLY A 73 -3.26 0.84 -1.76
N PHE A 74 -4.08 1.41 -0.88
CA PHE A 74 -4.29 2.86 -0.87
C PHE A 74 -3.02 3.60 -0.43
N THR A 75 -2.27 3.04 0.50
CA THR A 75 -0.97 3.57 0.89
C THR A 75 0.01 3.56 -0.29
N SER A 76 0.02 2.49 -1.07
CA SER A 76 0.82 2.37 -2.32
C SER A 76 0.37 3.34 -3.42
N TYR A 77 -0.89 3.75 -3.43
CA TYR A 77 -1.37 4.84 -4.30
C TYR A 77 -0.87 6.20 -3.80
N TYR A 78 -0.97 6.47 -2.49
CA TYR A 78 -0.61 7.77 -1.93
C TYR A 78 0.89 8.02 -1.87
N GLY A 79 1.72 7.01 -1.63
CA GLY A 79 3.17 7.18 -1.53
C GLY A 79 3.76 7.90 -2.75
N PRO A 80 3.62 7.37 -3.98
CA PRO A 80 4.06 8.06 -5.19
C PRO A 80 3.34 9.40 -5.47
N LEU A 81 2.06 9.50 -5.11
CA LEU A 81 1.29 10.75 -5.28
C LEU A 81 1.85 11.88 -4.43
N PHE A 82 2.28 11.60 -3.19
CA PHE A 82 2.92 12.58 -2.34
C PHE A 82 4.26 13.05 -2.88
N LEU A 83 5.08 12.13 -3.39
CA LEU A 83 6.34 12.51 -4.05
C LEU A 83 6.10 13.38 -5.28
N ARG A 84 5.04 13.08 -6.04
CA ARG A 84 4.64 13.93 -7.18
C ARG A 84 4.15 15.31 -6.71
N ARG A 85 3.34 15.38 -5.66
CA ARG A 85 2.85 16.66 -5.08
C ARG A 85 3.98 17.51 -4.51
N ALA A 86 4.98 16.84 -3.93
CA ALA A 86 6.20 17.48 -3.41
C ALA A 86 7.23 17.84 -4.49
N ALA A 87 6.93 17.60 -5.77
CA ALA A 87 7.82 17.81 -6.91
C ALA A 87 9.15 17.02 -6.85
N VAL A 88 9.21 15.95 -6.06
CA VAL A 88 10.35 15.01 -6.01
C VAL A 88 10.41 14.16 -7.27
N THR A 89 9.25 13.73 -7.79
CA THR A 89 9.13 13.00 -9.05
C THR A 89 8.46 13.85 -10.13
N SER A 90 8.91 13.69 -11.37
CA SER A 90 8.29 14.34 -12.52
C SER A 90 6.90 13.73 -12.83
N LEU A 91 6.08 14.48 -13.59
CA LEU A 91 4.79 13.96 -14.06
C LEU A 91 4.96 12.70 -14.93
N SER A 92 6.01 12.67 -15.75
CA SER A 92 6.30 11.51 -16.63
C SER A 92 6.65 10.26 -15.83
N GLU A 93 7.45 10.38 -14.79
CA GLU A 93 7.81 9.26 -13.90
C GLU A 93 6.57 8.75 -13.15
N TYR A 94 5.80 9.65 -12.58
CA TYR A 94 4.55 9.31 -11.89
C TYR A 94 3.56 8.60 -12.82
N ALA A 95 3.32 9.16 -14.01
CA ALA A 95 2.43 8.56 -15.00
C ALA A 95 2.89 7.18 -15.48
N ARG A 96 4.21 6.97 -15.62
CA ARG A 96 4.78 5.66 -15.95
C ARG A 96 4.53 4.64 -14.85
N GLY A 97 4.67 5.02 -13.59
CA GLY A 97 4.34 4.16 -12.44
C GLY A 97 2.86 3.76 -12.44
N LEU A 98 1.95 4.71 -12.67
CA LEU A 98 0.52 4.42 -12.81
C LEU A 98 0.21 3.48 -13.98
N SER A 99 0.87 3.67 -15.14
CA SER A 99 0.71 2.81 -16.30
C SER A 99 1.11 1.37 -15.99
N GLY A 100 2.25 1.16 -15.31
CA GLY A 100 2.69 -0.17 -14.88
C GLY A 100 1.72 -0.83 -13.90
N ASN A 101 1.17 -0.05 -12.97
CA ASN A 101 0.16 -0.54 -12.02
C ASN A 101 -1.14 -0.96 -12.73
N ILE A 102 -1.64 -0.14 -13.66
CA ILE A 102 -2.82 -0.46 -14.46
C ILE A 102 -2.59 -1.71 -15.29
N ASP A 103 -1.44 -1.82 -15.95
CA ASP A 103 -1.07 -2.97 -16.77
C ASP A 103 -1.09 -4.27 -15.95
N ALA A 104 -0.47 -4.28 -14.79
CA ALA A 104 -0.48 -5.42 -13.89
C ALA A 104 -1.91 -5.81 -13.47
N VAL A 105 -2.72 -4.85 -13.03
CA VAL A 105 -4.11 -5.13 -12.58
C VAL A 105 -5.00 -5.62 -13.71
N VAL A 106 -4.84 -5.09 -14.93
CA VAL A 106 -5.73 -5.40 -16.06
C VAL A 106 -5.31 -6.69 -16.77
N ASN A 107 -4.02 -6.92 -16.93
CA ASN A 107 -3.48 -7.97 -17.79
C ASN A 107 -2.96 -9.20 -17.04
N ASP A 108 -2.65 -9.08 -15.75
CA ASP A 108 -2.16 -10.19 -14.96
C ASP A 108 -3.26 -11.26 -14.82
N PRO A 109 -2.95 -12.54 -15.11
CA PRO A 109 -3.92 -13.64 -15.04
C PRO A 109 -4.40 -13.92 -13.60
N GLY A 110 -3.65 -13.56 -12.58
CA GLY A 110 -3.97 -13.78 -11.16
C GLY A 110 -5.37 -13.28 -10.76
N ARG A 111 -5.83 -12.18 -11.37
CA ARG A 111 -7.17 -11.61 -11.10
C ARG A 111 -8.35 -12.54 -11.40
N ARG A 112 -8.12 -13.65 -12.10
CA ARG A 112 -9.15 -14.64 -12.43
C ARG A 112 -9.39 -15.65 -11.32
N PHE A 113 -8.48 -15.73 -10.37
CA PHE A 113 -8.45 -16.76 -9.34
C PHE A 113 -9.03 -16.32 -8.01
N ALA A 114 -8.84 -15.05 -7.64
CA ALA A 114 -9.32 -14.55 -6.37
C ALA A 114 -9.60 -13.04 -6.45
N SER A 115 -10.35 -12.54 -5.49
CA SER A 115 -10.63 -11.11 -5.31
C SER A 115 -9.52 -10.41 -4.51
N PRO A 116 -9.46 -9.05 -4.49
CA PRO A 116 -8.54 -8.33 -3.63
C PRO A 116 -8.65 -8.70 -2.15
N VAL A 117 -9.85 -9.04 -1.68
CA VAL A 117 -10.09 -9.51 -0.30
C VAL A 117 -9.41 -10.85 -0.06
N GLU A 118 -9.61 -11.80 -0.96
CA GLU A 118 -8.99 -13.13 -0.86
C GLU A 118 -7.46 -13.07 -1.03
N MET A 119 -6.96 -12.19 -1.91
CA MET A 119 -5.51 -11.94 -2.03
C MET A 119 -4.94 -11.35 -0.73
N SER A 120 -5.66 -10.45 -0.07
CA SER A 120 -5.27 -9.91 1.24
C SER A 120 -5.15 -11.00 2.31
N GLN A 121 -6.04 -11.99 2.30
CA GLN A 121 -6.02 -13.10 3.25
C GLN A 121 -4.84 -14.07 3.04
N GLN A 122 -4.13 -13.96 1.93
CA GLN A 122 -2.94 -14.77 1.65
C GLN A 122 -1.63 -14.15 2.15
N ALA A 123 -1.66 -12.97 2.77
CA ALA A 123 -0.48 -12.20 3.14
C ALA A 123 0.59 -13.00 3.90
N GLN A 124 0.20 -13.86 4.84
CA GLN A 124 1.13 -14.68 5.61
C GLN A 124 1.91 -15.70 4.75
N PHE A 125 1.43 -16.00 3.55
CA PHE A 125 2.00 -17.01 2.65
C PHE A 125 2.75 -16.42 1.47
N VAL A 126 2.52 -15.14 1.14
CA VAL A 126 3.07 -14.49 -0.06
C VAL A 126 3.88 -13.22 0.24
N ASP A 127 3.68 -12.62 1.40
CA ASP A 127 4.33 -11.37 1.80
C ASP A 127 5.25 -11.59 3.01
N ALA A 128 4.71 -12.09 4.12
CA ALA A 128 5.50 -12.38 5.33
C ALA A 128 6.37 -13.63 5.22
N ALA A 129 6.18 -14.48 4.21
CA ALA A 129 6.96 -15.66 3.91
C ALA A 129 7.24 -15.77 2.41
N ALA A 130 8.26 -16.53 2.05
CA ALA A 130 8.48 -16.87 0.65
C ALA A 130 7.26 -17.62 0.10
N SER A 131 6.85 -17.25 -1.12
CA SER A 131 5.71 -17.88 -1.79
C SER A 131 5.83 -19.41 -1.78
N ILE A 132 4.73 -20.10 -1.50
CA ILE A 132 4.65 -21.55 -1.53
C ILE A 132 4.88 -22.09 -2.94
N ASP A 133 4.49 -21.34 -3.97
CA ASP A 133 4.70 -21.67 -5.38
C ASP A 133 5.37 -20.52 -6.13
N PRO A 134 6.69 -20.32 -5.95
CA PRO A 134 7.42 -19.24 -6.58
C PRO A 134 7.48 -19.34 -8.11
N THR A 135 7.18 -20.50 -8.69
CA THR A 135 7.22 -20.71 -10.14
C THR A 135 5.93 -20.33 -10.84
N ASN A 136 4.81 -20.31 -10.13
CA ASN A 136 3.48 -20.05 -10.69
C ASN A 136 2.76 -18.87 -10.03
N GLU A 137 3.35 -18.24 -9.03
CA GLU A 137 2.76 -17.14 -8.28
C GLU A 137 2.22 -16.04 -9.21
N ASN A 138 3.03 -15.58 -10.17
CA ASN A 138 2.64 -14.52 -11.12
C ASN A 138 1.44 -14.89 -12.01
N ASN A 139 1.08 -16.16 -12.09
CA ASN A 139 -0.09 -16.60 -12.86
C ASN A 139 -1.36 -16.70 -12.01
N THR A 140 -1.25 -16.77 -10.71
CA THR A 140 -2.36 -17.07 -9.80
C THR A 140 -2.62 -16.01 -8.74
N PHE A 141 -1.67 -15.10 -8.53
CA PHE A 141 -1.72 -14.09 -7.49
C PHE A 141 -1.46 -12.69 -8.08
N ILE A 142 -2.24 -11.71 -7.66
CA ILE A 142 -1.92 -10.28 -7.80
C ILE A 142 -1.75 -9.71 -6.40
N SER A 143 -0.62 -9.06 -6.14
CA SER A 143 -0.39 -8.39 -4.87
C SER A 143 -1.52 -7.43 -4.53
N TYR A 144 -2.04 -7.52 -3.32
CA TYR A 144 -3.03 -6.60 -2.79
C TYR A 144 -2.51 -5.16 -2.72
N TYR A 145 -1.20 -4.94 -2.63
CA TYR A 145 -0.56 -3.63 -2.83
C TYR A 145 -0.88 -3.06 -4.21
N THR A 146 -0.57 -3.82 -5.24
CA THR A 146 -0.76 -3.43 -6.65
C THR A 146 -2.23 -3.28 -6.99
N TRP A 147 -3.04 -4.26 -6.62
CA TRP A 147 -4.47 -4.24 -6.93
C TRP A 147 -5.19 -3.13 -6.19
N GLY A 148 -4.91 -2.97 -4.90
CA GLY A 148 -5.48 -1.90 -4.09
C GLY A 148 -5.06 -0.50 -4.54
N ALA A 149 -3.81 -0.32 -5.00
CA ALA A 149 -3.38 0.95 -5.60
C ALA A 149 -4.16 1.26 -6.89
N GLY A 150 -4.43 0.25 -7.73
CA GLY A 150 -5.27 0.38 -8.91
C GLY A 150 -6.72 0.76 -8.57
N ILE A 151 -7.28 0.17 -7.51
CA ILE A 151 -8.61 0.53 -6.99
C ILE A 151 -8.62 1.97 -6.47
N GLY A 152 -7.59 2.37 -5.70
CA GLY A 152 -7.44 3.74 -5.21
C GLY A 152 -7.40 4.76 -6.34
N LEU A 153 -6.62 4.50 -7.38
CA LEU A 153 -6.58 5.34 -8.59
C LEU A 153 -7.96 5.42 -9.26
N ALA A 154 -8.62 4.29 -9.49
CA ALA A 154 -9.92 4.24 -10.14
C ALA A 154 -10.99 5.00 -9.34
N LEU A 155 -10.95 4.89 -8.01
CA LEU A 155 -11.85 5.62 -7.11
C LEU A 155 -11.55 7.12 -7.16
N ASP A 156 -10.29 7.56 -7.09
CA ASP A 156 -9.93 8.99 -7.16
C ASP A 156 -10.41 9.62 -8.47
N LEU A 157 -10.17 8.94 -9.60
CA LEU A 157 -10.64 9.42 -10.90
C LEU A 157 -12.18 9.48 -11.00
N THR A 158 -12.87 8.50 -10.43
CA THR A 158 -14.33 8.46 -10.39
C THR A 158 -14.90 9.60 -9.53
N LEU A 159 -14.32 9.82 -8.36
CA LEU A 159 -14.71 10.91 -7.47
C LEU A 159 -14.52 12.27 -8.12
N ARG A 160 -13.40 12.48 -8.81
CA ARG A 160 -13.13 13.71 -9.56
C ARG A 160 -14.14 13.93 -10.69
N GLN A 161 -14.37 12.89 -11.49
CA GLN A 161 -15.22 13.01 -12.67
C GLN A 161 -16.70 13.19 -12.34
N ARG A 162 -17.21 12.45 -11.36
CA ARG A 162 -18.65 12.38 -11.08
C ARG A 162 -19.11 13.28 -9.96
N PHE A 163 -18.25 13.57 -8.99
CA PHE A 163 -18.63 14.22 -7.74
C PHE A 163 -17.87 15.52 -7.46
N ASN A 164 -16.91 15.87 -8.30
CA ASN A 164 -15.97 16.97 -8.07
C ASN A 164 -15.30 16.87 -6.68
N ARG A 165 -14.92 15.66 -6.31
CA ARG A 165 -14.23 15.28 -5.06
C ARG A 165 -12.97 14.52 -5.39
N THR A 166 -12.14 14.31 -4.38
CA THR A 166 -10.87 13.58 -4.50
C THR A 166 -10.86 12.38 -3.54
N LEU A 167 -9.88 11.51 -3.71
CA LEU A 167 -9.63 10.47 -2.72
C LEU A 167 -9.22 11.06 -1.36
N ASP A 168 -8.63 12.25 -1.33
CA ASP A 168 -8.33 12.95 -0.07
C ASP A 168 -9.62 13.26 0.71
N ASP A 169 -10.68 13.73 0.03
CA ASP A 169 -11.99 13.97 0.66
C ASP A 169 -12.57 12.68 1.26
N TYR A 170 -12.43 11.56 0.54
CA TYR A 170 -12.88 10.26 1.01
C TYR A 170 -12.10 9.79 2.25
N MET A 171 -10.77 9.88 2.22
CA MET A 171 -9.93 9.51 3.35
C MET A 171 -10.15 10.40 4.57
N GLN A 172 -10.41 11.68 4.37
CA GLN A 172 -10.80 12.60 5.46
C GLN A 172 -12.16 12.21 6.07
N GLY A 173 -13.12 11.77 5.25
CA GLY A 173 -14.39 11.22 5.73
C GLY A 173 -14.18 9.97 6.59
N LEU A 174 -13.41 9.01 6.11
CA LEU A 174 -13.05 7.81 6.88
C LEU A 174 -12.35 8.17 8.19
N TRP A 175 -11.43 9.13 8.16
CA TRP A 175 -10.79 9.62 9.37
C TRP A 175 -11.78 10.21 10.36
N ALA A 176 -12.73 11.00 9.89
CA ALA A 176 -13.72 11.63 10.75
C ALA A 176 -14.64 10.61 11.45
N GLU A 177 -14.94 9.50 10.77
CA GLU A 177 -15.85 8.48 11.28
C GLU A 177 -15.13 7.38 12.08
N HIS A 178 -13.96 6.95 11.61
CA HIS A 178 -13.30 5.74 12.09
C HIS A 178 -11.89 5.97 12.66
N GLY A 179 -11.23 7.09 12.32
CA GLY A 179 -9.85 7.36 12.69
C GLY A 179 -9.67 8.09 14.02
N ARG A 180 -10.76 8.54 14.65
CA ARG A 180 -10.68 9.23 15.93
C ARG A 180 -10.53 8.21 17.05
N PRO A 181 -9.60 8.43 18.01
CA PRO A 181 -9.56 7.57 19.18
C PRO A 181 -10.92 7.58 19.85
N GLU A 182 -11.39 6.42 20.24
CA GLU A 182 -12.60 6.29 21.07
C GLU A 182 -12.45 7.19 22.31
N LYS A 183 -13.50 7.95 22.56
CA LYS A 183 -13.54 8.84 23.74
C LYS A 183 -13.75 8.03 25.00
#